data_bec7f1dcc05409695862e6a98932a999
#
_entry.id   bec7f1dcc05409695862e6a98932a999
#
_cell.length_a   1.000
_cell.length_b   1.000
_cell.length_c   1.000
_cell.angle_alpha   90.00
_cell.angle_beta   90.00
_cell.angle_gamma   90.00
#
_symmetry.space_group_name_H-M   'P 1'
#
loop_
_entity.id
_entity.type
_entity.pdbx_description
1 polymer ?
#
loop_
_entity_poly.entity_id
_entity_poly.type
_entity_poly.pdbx_seq_one_letter_code
_entity_poly.pdbx_strand_id
1 'polypeptide(L)'
;MPIANDLPEVLETTEPERLATGFIFTEGPLWHPDGYWYFVDLRRNQLLRLVPGKESELVRTTIGGNGTTFDLQGRLIVCEGDAETGRPRRDRLSGRRPAFA
;
A
#
# COMPACT_ATOMS: atom_id res chain seq x y z
N MET A 1 9.29 -27.23 -22.10
CA MET A 1 9.05 -26.16 -23.04
C MET A 1 9.09 -24.82 -22.34
N PRO A 2 9.88 -23.90 -22.87
CA PRO A 2 9.96 -22.60 -22.23
C PRO A 2 8.63 -21.86 -22.35
N ILE A 3 8.29 -21.13 -21.32
CA ILE A 3 7.13 -20.27 -21.33
C ILE A 3 7.54 -18.99 -22.05
N ALA A 4 6.73 -18.52 -22.98
CA ALA A 4 6.99 -17.26 -23.65
C ALA A 4 7.06 -16.13 -22.62
N ASN A 5 8.04 -15.25 -22.75
CA ASN A 5 8.18 -14.11 -21.90
C ASN A 5 7.44 -12.93 -22.51
N ASP A 6 6.21 -12.72 -22.07
CA ASP A 6 5.36 -11.65 -22.58
C ASP A 6 5.51 -10.33 -21.82
N LEU A 7 6.38 -10.29 -20.81
CA LEU A 7 6.56 -9.08 -20.02
C LEU A 7 6.94 -7.85 -20.84
N PRO A 8 7.84 -7.92 -21.81
CA PRO A 8 8.16 -6.75 -22.62
C PRO A 8 6.99 -6.17 -23.40
N GLU A 9 5.94 -6.96 -23.63
CA GLU A 9 4.76 -6.49 -24.35
C GLU A 9 3.82 -5.67 -23.48
N VAL A 10 3.86 -5.89 -22.17
CA VAL A 10 2.98 -5.20 -21.24
C VAL A 10 3.69 -4.16 -20.38
N LEU A 11 5.00 -4.14 -20.39
CA LEU A 11 5.80 -3.22 -19.59
C LEU A 11 6.46 -2.17 -20.47
N GLU A 12 6.50 -0.94 -19.98
CA GLU A 12 7.24 0.13 -20.63
C GLU A 12 8.74 -0.14 -20.57
N THR A 13 9.17 -0.82 -19.52
CA THR A 13 10.54 -1.24 -19.33
C THR A 13 10.57 -2.54 -18.54
N THR A 14 11.60 -3.34 -18.75
CA THR A 14 11.81 -4.57 -17.98
C THR A 14 12.64 -4.34 -16.72
N GLU A 15 13.16 -3.13 -16.56
CA GLU A 15 13.93 -2.78 -15.37
C GLU A 15 13.03 -2.13 -14.33
N PRO A 16 13.03 -2.61 -13.09
CA PRO A 16 12.27 -1.95 -12.05
C PRO A 16 12.85 -0.58 -11.71
N GLU A 17 11.98 0.37 -11.45
CA GLU A 17 12.36 1.70 -11.06
C GLU A 17 12.16 1.87 -9.55
N ARG A 18 13.18 2.36 -8.85
CA ARG A 18 13.06 2.66 -7.43
C ARG A 18 12.42 4.04 -7.27
N LEU A 19 11.24 4.06 -6.68
CA LEU A 19 10.51 5.31 -6.47
C LEU A 19 10.82 5.96 -5.12
N ALA A 20 11.19 5.18 -4.11
CA ALA A 20 11.47 5.67 -2.77
C ALA A 20 12.33 4.68 -2.00
N THR A 21 12.89 5.12 -0.89
CA THR A 21 13.72 4.32 -0.01
C THR A 21 13.60 4.84 1.43
N GLY A 22 14.24 4.16 2.36
CA GLY A 22 14.22 4.59 3.77
C GLY A 22 13.14 3.91 4.61
N PHE A 23 12.56 2.82 4.11
CA PHE A 23 11.53 2.07 4.81
C PHE A 23 12.12 0.80 5.41
N ILE A 24 11.40 0.20 6.36
CA ILE A 24 11.83 -1.06 7.00
C ILE A 24 11.18 -2.26 6.33
N PHE A 25 9.87 -2.25 6.17
CA PHE A 25 9.16 -3.37 5.58
C PHE A 25 7.88 -2.86 4.90
N THR A 26 7.95 -2.62 3.61
CA THR A 26 6.81 -2.10 2.87
C THR A 26 5.90 -3.21 2.37
N GLU A 27 4.60 -2.95 2.40
CA GLU A 27 3.55 -3.88 2.00
C GLU A 27 2.36 -3.13 1.44
N GLY A 28 1.46 -3.87 0.83
CA GLY A 28 0.17 -3.35 0.40
C GLY A 28 0.22 -2.15 -0.53
N PRO A 29 1.01 -2.21 -1.61
CA PRO A 29 1.01 -1.09 -2.54
C PRO A 29 -0.32 -1.00 -3.28
N LEU A 30 -0.82 0.21 -3.43
CA LEU A 30 -2.09 0.47 -4.09
C LEU A 30 -1.99 1.75 -4.91
N TRP A 31 -2.22 1.65 -6.19
CA TRP A 31 -2.19 2.79 -7.10
C TRP A 31 -3.52 3.55 -7.05
N HIS A 32 -3.45 4.86 -6.90
CA HIS A 32 -4.62 5.73 -7.01
C HIS A 32 -4.67 6.35 -8.41
N PRO A 33 -5.85 6.37 -9.05
CA PRO A 33 -5.97 6.92 -10.41
C PRO A 33 -5.52 8.37 -10.57
N ASP A 34 -5.47 9.13 -9.50
CA ASP A 34 -4.98 10.51 -9.52
C ASP A 34 -3.46 10.60 -9.57
N GLY A 35 -2.75 9.46 -9.64
CA GLY A 35 -1.32 9.48 -9.92
C GLY A 35 -0.41 9.30 -8.74
N TYR A 36 -0.83 8.57 -7.73
CA TYR A 36 0.02 8.33 -6.57
C TYR A 36 -0.21 6.94 -5.98
N TRP A 37 0.72 6.52 -5.13
CA TRP A 37 0.67 5.24 -4.45
C TRP A 37 0.30 5.41 -3.00
N TYR A 38 -0.47 4.46 -2.47
CA TYR A 38 -0.53 4.19 -1.03
C TYR A 38 0.27 2.93 -0.77
N PHE A 39 0.88 2.86 0.39
CA PHE A 39 1.51 1.64 0.88
C PHE A 39 1.71 1.76 2.39
N VAL A 40 2.00 0.64 3.04
CA VAL A 40 2.28 0.64 4.46
C VAL A 40 3.74 0.31 4.71
N ASP A 41 4.30 0.88 5.78
CA ASP A 41 5.52 0.35 6.39
C ASP A 41 5.07 -0.43 7.61
N LEU A 42 5.05 -1.74 7.48
CA LEU A 42 4.50 -2.63 8.48
C LEU A 42 5.20 -2.49 9.82
N ARG A 43 6.50 -2.38 9.80
CA ARG A 43 7.32 -2.32 11.00
C ARG A 43 7.29 -0.97 11.69
N ARG A 44 6.98 0.07 10.97
CA ARG A 44 6.86 1.41 11.54
C ARG A 44 5.42 1.80 11.84
N ASN A 45 4.49 0.93 11.55
CA ASN A 45 3.07 1.21 11.73
C ASN A 45 2.64 2.51 11.05
N GLN A 46 3.01 2.64 9.78
CA GLN A 46 2.71 3.83 9.00
C GLN A 46 1.97 3.48 7.72
N LEU A 47 0.96 4.26 7.41
CA LEU A 47 0.36 4.30 6.08
C LEU A 47 0.92 5.53 5.38
N LEU A 48 1.45 5.33 4.21
CA LEU A 48 2.17 6.36 3.48
C LEU A 48 1.55 6.59 2.11
N ARG A 49 1.75 7.78 1.59
CA ARG A 49 1.38 8.13 0.22
C ARG A 49 2.63 8.63 -0.50
N LEU A 50 2.80 8.21 -1.73
CA LEU A 50 3.92 8.59 -2.56
C LEU A 50 3.44 9.07 -3.92
N VAL A 51 3.68 10.33 -4.20
CA VAL A 51 3.57 10.87 -5.56
C VAL A 51 4.93 10.67 -6.21
N PRO A 52 5.02 9.98 -7.35
CA PRO A 52 6.32 9.76 -8.01
C PRO A 52 7.09 11.08 -8.20
N GLY A 53 8.37 11.05 -7.85
CA GLY A 53 9.23 12.23 -7.92
C GLY A 53 9.20 13.11 -6.68
N LYS A 54 8.41 12.77 -5.67
CA LYS A 54 8.32 13.52 -4.42
C LYS A 54 8.62 12.62 -3.23
N GLU A 55 8.84 13.23 -2.07
CA GLU A 55 9.02 12.46 -0.85
C GLU A 55 7.70 11.85 -0.39
N SER A 56 7.79 10.70 0.28
CA SER A 56 6.61 10.06 0.84
C SER A 56 6.03 10.88 1.99
N GLU A 57 4.72 10.81 2.13
CA GLU A 57 4.01 11.50 3.20
C GLU A 57 3.37 10.49 4.13
N LEU A 58 3.44 10.75 5.43
CA LEU A 58 2.69 9.97 6.40
C LEU A 58 1.21 10.35 6.32
N VAL A 59 0.36 9.39 6.01
CA VAL A 59 -1.08 9.60 5.96
C VAL A 59 -1.69 9.36 7.32
N ARG A 60 -1.36 8.25 7.96
CA ARG A 60 -1.79 7.98 9.33
C ARG A 60 -0.98 6.85 9.93
N THR A 61 -1.01 6.76 11.25
CA THR A 61 -0.45 5.64 11.97
C THR A 61 -1.38 4.43 11.87
N THR A 62 -0.82 3.26 11.70
CA THR A 62 -1.56 2.00 11.69
C THR A 62 -1.13 1.12 12.85
N ILE A 63 -1.85 0.03 13.07
CA ILE A 63 -1.42 -1.00 14.01
C ILE A 63 -1.36 -2.30 13.22
N GLY A 64 -0.16 -2.73 12.88
CA GLY A 64 0.03 -3.91 12.06
C GLY A 64 -0.64 -3.79 10.70
N GLY A 65 -0.66 -2.61 10.14
CA GLY A 65 -1.25 -2.38 8.82
C GLY A 65 -0.51 -3.17 7.76
N ASN A 66 -1.24 -3.84 6.90
CA ASN A 66 -0.64 -4.68 5.87
C ASN A 66 -1.27 -4.42 4.50
N GLY A 67 -2.36 -5.08 4.17
CA GLY A 67 -2.98 -4.91 2.86
C GLY A 67 -3.80 -3.65 2.73
N THR A 68 -3.85 -3.11 1.53
CA THR A 68 -4.69 -1.95 1.21
C THR A 68 -5.50 -2.21 -0.04
N THR A 69 -6.68 -1.64 -0.09
CA THR A 69 -7.53 -1.67 -1.27
C THR A 69 -8.51 -0.50 -1.24
N PHE A 70 -9.22 -0.28 -2.33
CA PHE A 70 -10.33 0.66 -2.35
C PHE A 70 -11.65 -0.10 -2.34
N ASP A 71 -12.67 0.46 -1.70
CA ASP A 71 -14.02 -0.04 -1.85
C ASP A 71 -14.65 0.51 -3.14
N LEU A 72 -15.89 0.12 -3.40
CA LEU A 72 -16.56 0.53 -4.63
C LEU A 72 -16.86 2.03 -4.69
N GLN A 73 -16.74 2.71 -3.57
CA GLN A 73 -16.95 4.15 -3.48
C GLN A 73 -15.63 4.93 -3.48
N GLY A 74 -14.53 4.23 -3.75
CA GLY A 74 -13.22 4.86 -3.80
C GLY A 74 -12.59 5.14 -2.45
N ARG A 75 -13.12 4.56 -1.38
CA ARG A 75 -12.55 4.78 -0.03
C ARG A 75 -11.46 3.79 0.25
N LEU A 76 -10.39 4.28 0.86
CA LEU A 76 -9.23 3.45 1.18
C LEU A 76 -9.53 2.55 2.37
N ILE A 77 -9.28 1.28 2.21
CA ILE A 77 -9.41 0.26 3.25
C ILE A 77 -8.01 -0.24 3.58
N VAL A 78 -7.67 -0.28 4.85
CA VAL A 78 -6.40 -0.82 5.33
C VAL A 78 -6.68 -1.98 6.27
N CYS A 79 -6.06 -3.12 6.03
CA CYS A 79 -6.14 -4.25 6.93
C CYS A 79 -5.15 -4.05 8.07
N GLU A 80 -5.63 -4.04 9.29
CA GLU A 80 -4.79 -3.95 10.47
C GLU A 80 -4.90 -5.22 11.30
N GLY A 81 -3.81 -5.60 11.93
CA GLY A 81 -3.77 -6.76 12.79
C GLY A 81 -3.43 -6.39 14.22
N ASP A 82 -3.62 -7.34 15.12
CA ASP A 82 -3.16 -7.20 16.48
C ASP A 82 -1.67 -7.54 16.50
N ALA A 83 -0.86 -6.62 16.99
CA ALA A 83 0.59 -6.77 16.96
C ALA A 83 1.08 -7.92 17.83
N GLU A 84 0.35 -8.29 18.88
CA GLU A 84 0.74 -9.36 19.77
C GLU A 84 0.25 -10.73 19.33
N THR A 85 -0.99 -10.81 18.88
CA THR A 85 -1.61 -12.09 18.53
C THR A 85 -1.63 -12.38 17.05
N GLY A 86 -1.38 -11.39 16.22
CA GLY A 86 -1.49 -11.54 14.77
C GLY A 86 -2.93 -11.66 14.28
N ARG A 87 -3.90 -11.45 15.14
CA ARG A 87 -5.32 -11.55 14.76
C ARG A 87 -5.83 -10.26 14.17
N PRO A 88 -6.79 -10.33 13.26
CA PRO A 88 -7.42 -9.13 12.73
C PRO A 88 -8.06 -8.30 13.83
N ARG A 89 -7.99 -7.00 13.69
CA ARG A 89 -8.61 -6.09 14.63
C ARG A 89 -10.08 -5.93 14.27
N ARG A 90 -10.93 -6.32 15.21
CA ARG A 90 -12.36 -6.27 14.95
C ARG A 90 -12.98 -4.90 15.14
N ASP A 91 -12.36 -4.11 15.99
CA ASP A 91 -12.93 -2.83 16.42
C ASP A 91 -12.60 -1.70 15.47
N ARG A 92 -11.98 -1.99 14.36
CA ARG A 92 -11.39 -0.92 13.64
C ARG A 92 -11.89 -0.73 12.28
N LEU A 93 -11.49 -1.17 11.44
CA LEU A 93 -11.60 -0.84 10.12
C LEU A 93 -12.86 -0.83 9.50
N SER A 94 -13.63 -1.83 9.81
CA SER A 94 -14.85 -2.01 9.17
C SER A 94 -15.60 -0.74 9.15
N GLY A 95 -16.06 -0.15 9.25
CA GLY A 95 -16.78 1.04 9.16
C GLY A 95 -15.96 2.30 9.22
N ARG A 96 -14.68 2.13 9.46
CA ARG A 96 -13.84 3.28 9.60
C ARG A 96 -13.18 3.57 8.30
N ARG A 97 -13.84 4.30 7.55
CA ARG A 97 -13.25 4.70 6.32
C ARG A 97 -12.41 5.91 6.55
N PRO A 98 -11.24 5.91 5.97
CA PRO A 98 -10.42 7.10 6.04
C PRO A 98 -11.14 8.25 5.39
N ALA A 99 -10.88 9.44 5.89
CA ALA A 99 -11.42 10.65 5.30
C ALA A 99 -10.78 10.95 3.94
N PHE A 100 -9.71 10.25 3.63
CA PHE A 100 -9.05 10.37 2.35
C PHE A 100 -9.31 9.12 1.55
N ALA A 101 -9.39 9.19 0.31
CA ALA A 101 -9.54 8.02 -0.53
C ALA A 101 -9.09 8.30 -1.94
#